data_55afc0ca3c639f147fde946b458be8c6
#
_entry.id   55afc0ca3c639f147fde946b458be8c6
#
_cell.length_a   1.000
_cell.length_b   1.000
_cell.length_c   1.000
_cell.angle_alpha   90.00
_cell.angle_beta   90.00
_cell.angle_gamma   90.00
#
_symmetry.space_group_name_H-M   'P 1'
#
loop_
_entity.id
_entity.type
_entity.pdbx_description
1 polymer ?
#
loop_
_entity_poly.entity_id
_entity_poly.type
_entity_poly.pdbx_seq_one_letter_code
_entity_poly.pdbx_strand_id
1 'polypeptide(L)'
;MAPRFEYAQAAEIRDVFARHGVRYLFLGKSGAILLGFPDTTQDAHLFVEKTSPNAEATVQALRDLGFVLSEDEAAEVRRGKDFVQLRNGPFDIDL
;
A
#
# COMPACT_ATOMS: atom_id res chain seq x y z
N MET A 1 -0.40 12.86 16.19
CA MET A 1 -1.24 11.67 16.13
C MET A 1 -1.07 11.03 14.77
N ALA A 2 -0.80 9.73 14.74
CA ALA A 2 -0.62 9.03 13.46
C ALA A 2 -1.93 9.01 12.67
N PRO A 3 -1.89 9.23 11.34
CA PRO A 3 -3.09 9.14 10.51
C PRO A 3 -3.66 7.72 10.55
N ARG A 4 -4.97 7.62 10.64
CA ARG A 4 -5.65 6.33 10.61
C ARG A 4 -5.95 5.92 9.17
N PHE A 5 -5.98 4.62 8.94
CA PHE A 5 -6.42 4.07 7.67
C PHE A 5 -7.94 3.95 7.69
N GLU A 6 -8.59 4.69 6.79
CA GLU A 6 -10.04 4.72 6.66
C GLU A 6 -10.42 4.47 5.20
N TYR A 7 -11.71 4.49 4.90
CA TYR A 7 -12.20 4.26 3.54
C TYR A 7 -11.57 5.21 2.52
N ALA A 8 -11.39 6.48 2.87
CA ALA A 8 -10.78 7.45 1.94
C ALA A 8 -9.38 7.01 1.51
N GLN A 9 -8.57 6.50 2.44
CA GLN A 9 -7.23 6.02 2.15
C GLN A 9 -7.27 4.73 1.33
N ALA A 10 -8.20 3.83 1.65
CA ALA A 10 -8.40 2.61 0.87
C ALA A 10 -8.78 2.93 -0.58
N ALA A 11 -9.67 3.91 -0.76
CA ALA A 11 -10.07 4.36 -2.09
C ALA A 11 -8.90 5.00 -2.85
N GLU A 12 -8.04 5.77 -2.18
CA GLU A 12 -6.84 6.33 -2.80
C GLU A 12 -5.89 5.23 -3.29
N ILE A 13 -5.64 4.22 -2.46
CA ILE A 13 -4.81 3.07 -2.86
C ILE A 13 -5.42 2.41 -4.09
N ARG A 14 -6.71 2.10 -4.03
CA ARG A 14 -7.42 1.47 -5.15
C ARG A 14 -7.22 2.24 -6.45
N ASP A 15 -7.45 3.56 -6.39
CA ASP A 15 -7.42 4.39 -7.59
C ASP A 15 -6.00 4.57 -8.13
N VAL A 16 -5.03 4.82 -7.26
CA VAL A 16 -3.64 5.02 -7.66
C VAL A 16 -3.03 3.71 -8.16
N PHE A 17 -3.28 2.60 -7.45
CA PHE A 17 -2.77 1.30 -7.87
C PHE A 17 -3.37 0.87 -9.21
N ALA A 18 -4.66 1.17 -9.43
CA ALA A 18 -5.29 0.90 -10.73
C ALA A 18 -4.62 1.69 -11.86
N ARG A 19 -4.30 2.96 -11.63
CA ARG A 19 -3.61 3.79 -12.65
C ARG A 19 -2.25 3.24 -13.02
N HIS A 20 -1.56 2.62 -12.07
CA HIS A 20 -0.23 2.03 -12.32
C HIS A 20 -0.30 0.55 -12.71
N GLY A 21 -1.49 -0.02 -12.75
CA GLY A 21 -1.66 -1.43 -13.11
C GLY A 21 -1.12 -2.39 -12.07
N VAL A 22 -1.09 -2.01 -10.80
CA VAL A 22 -0.58 -2.85 -9.73
C VAL A 22 -1.56 -3.99 -9.43
N ARG A 23 -1.04 -5.20 -9.31
CA ARG A 23 -1.81 -6.38 -8.92
C ARG A 23 -1.60 -6.62 -7.43
N TYR A 24 -2.68 -6.54 -6.66
CA TYR A 24 -2.62 -6.59 -5.21
C TYR A 24 -3.95 -7.05 -4.61
N LEU A 25 -3.92 -7.36 -3.31
CA LEU A 25 -5.13 -7.65 -2.51
C LEU A 25 -5.02 -6.88 -1.20
N PHE A 26 -6.13 -6.34 -0.75
CA PHE A 26 -6.25 -5.88 0.63
C PHE A 26 -6.47 -7.07 1.54
N LEU A 27 -5.78 -7.07 2.69
CA LEU A 27 -5.88 -8.15 3.67
C LEU A 27 -6.55 -7.66 4.96
N GLY A 28 -7.23 -8.56 5.64
CA GLY A 28 -7.79 -8.33 6.96
C GLY A 28 -8.77 -7.16 7.02
N LYS A 29 -8.62 -6.34 8.06
CA LYS A 29 -9.51 -5.22 8.32
C LYS A 29 -9.47 -4.17 7.21
N SER A 30 -8.32 -3.96 6.58
CA SER A 30 -8.19 -2.99 5.48
C SER A 30 -9.06 -3.39 4.29
N GLY A 31 -9.17 -4.68 4.00
CA GLY A 31 -10.08 -5.18 2.97
C GLY A 31 -11.55 -4.95 3.33
N ALA A 32 -11.91 -5.21 4.58
CA ALA A 32 -13.28 -4.97 5.06
C ALA A 32 -13.65 -3.48 4.96
N ILE A 33 -12.73 -2.58 5.29
CA ILE A 33 -12.95 -1.15 5.19
C ILE A 33 -13.23 -0.76 3.74
N LEU A 34 -12.46 -1.30 2.79
CA LEU A 34 -12.69 -1.02 1.37
C LEU A 34 -14.08 -1.48 0.91
N LEU A 35 -14.60 -2.56 1.49
CA LEU A 35 -15.95 -3.05 1.19
C LEU A 35 -17.05 -2.27 1.89
N GLY A 36 -16.72 -1.24 2.65
CA GLY A 36 -17.69 -0.34 3.25
C GLY A 36 -18.06 -0.64 4.70
N PHE A 37 -17.38 -1.56 5.36
CA PHE A 37 -17.61 -1.79 6.78
C PHE A 37 -17.12 -0.57 7.59
N PRO A 38 -17.93 -0.07 8.53
CA PRO A 38 -17.59 1.14 9.27
C PRO A 38 -16.55 0.86 10.37
N ASP A 39 -15.29 0.84 9.97
CA ASP A 39 -14.19 0.57 10.87
C ASP A 39 -12.97 1.38 10.45
N THR A 40 -11.96 1.42 11.31
CA THR A 40 -10.67 2.03 11.02
C THR A 40 -9.56 1.11 11.53
N THR A 41 -8.39 1.26 10.95
CA THR A 41 -7.19 0.58 11.41
C THR A 41 -6.01 1.54 11.30
N GLN A 42 -4.90 1.23 11.97
CA GLN A 42 -3.71 2.06 11.88
C GLN A 42 -2.96 1.80 10.58
N ASP A 43 -2.99 0.56 10.10
CA ASP A 43 -2.19 0.13 8.96
C ASP A 43 -3.07 -0.44 7.87
N ALA A 44 -2.68 -0.18 6.62
CA ALA A 44 -3.20 -0.94 5.50
C ALA A 44 -2.34 -2.19 5.31
N HIS A 45 -2.95 -3.36 5.24
CA HIS A 45 -2.25 -4.61 4.98
C HIS A 45 -2.53 -5.04 3.54
N LEU A 46 -1.48 -5.14 2.73
CA LEU A 46 -1.58 -5.49 1.33
C LEU A 46 -0.72 -6.70 1.00
N PHE A 47 -1.22 -7.53 0.10
CA PHE A 47 -0.42 -8.53 -0.58
C PHE A 47 -0.25 -8.09 -2.02
N VAL A 48 0.98 -7.92 -2.48
CA VAL A 48 1.27 -7.54 -3.87
C VAL A 48 1.89 -8.72 -4.60
N GLU A 49 1.52 -8.89 -5.87
CA GLU A 49 2.10 -9.92 -6.70
C GLU A 49 3.59 -9.68 -6.88
N LYS A 50 4.40 -10.71 -6.62
CA LYS A 50 5.86 -10.59 -6.56
C LYS A 50 6.51 -10.91 -7.90
N THR A 51 6.24 -10.07 -8.89
CA THR A 51 6.91 -10.09 -10.19
C THR A 51 7.65 -8.77 -10.35
N SER A 52 8.71 -8.74 -11.15
CA SER A 52 9.50 -7.52 -11.34
C SER A 52 8.66 -6.37 -11.92
N PRO A 53 7.82 -6.57 -12.95
CA PRO A 53 6.99 -5.48 -13.44
C PRO A 53 6.01 -4.96 -12.40
N ASN A 54 5.40 -5.86 -11.62
CA ASN A 54 4.44 -5.46 -10.60
C ASN A 54 5.13 -4.76 -9.43
N ALA A 55 6.30 -5.20 -9.04
CA ALA A 55 7.08 -4.56 -7.99
C ALA A 55 7.46 -3.14 -8.37
N GLU A 56 7.90 -2.92 -9.61
CA GLU A 56 8.22 -1.57 -10.09
C GLU A 56 6.98 -0.69 -10.13
N ALA A 57 5.86 -1.22 -10.61
CA ALA A 57 4.58 -0.49 -10.61
C ALA A 57 4.16 -0.13 -9.18
N THR A 58 4.37 -1.03 -8.24
CA THR A 58 4.07 -0.80 -6.82
C THR A 58 4.91 0.35 -6.26
N VAL A 59 6.21 0.39 -6.56
CA VAL A 59 7.09 1.48 -6.11
C VAL A 59 6.59 2.82 -6.66
N GLN A 60 6.26 2.89 -7.94
CA GLN A 60 5.78 4.12 -8.56
C GLN A 60 4.43 4.54 -7.97
N ALA A 61 3.52 3.59 -7.75
CA ALA A 61 2.22 3.88 -7.15
C ALA A 61 2.36 4.40 -5.72
N LEU A 62 3.24 3.82 -4.92
CA LEU A 62 3.48 4.28 -3.56
C LEU A 62 4.03 5.70 -3.52
N ARG A 63 4.96 6.03 -4.42
CA ARG A 63 5.48 7.39 -4.54
C ARG A 63 4.39 8.37 -4.95
N ASP A 64 3.53 7.96 -5.86
CA ASP A 64 2.41 8.79 -6.32
C ASP A 64 1.38 9.03 -5.20
N LEU A 65 1.23 8.09 -4.27
CA LEU A 65 0.40 8.25 -3.09
C LEU A 65 0.99 9.21 -2.05
N GLY A 66 2.28 9.54 -2.16
CA GLY A 66 2.94 10.44 -1.23
C GLY A 66 3.91 9.77 -0.29
N PHE A 67 4.20 8.47 -0.48
CA PHE A 67 5.22 7.80 0.33
C PHE A 67 6.61 8.24 -0.09
N VAL A 68 7.43 8.58 0.89
CA VAL A 68 8.84 8.91 0.67
C VAL A 68 9.64 7.62 0.86
N LEU A 69 9.93 6.94 -0.25
CA LEU A 69 10.68 5.69 -0.22
C LEU A 69 12.17 5.97 -0.36
N SER A 70 12.95 5.48 0.60
CA SER A 70 14.41 5.46 0.45
C SER A 70 14.79 4.46 -0.65
N GLU A 71 16.03 4.55 -1.13
CA GLU A 71 16.53 3.57 -2.10
C GLU A 71 16.50 2.15 -1.53
N ASP A 72 16.78 2.00 -0.23
CA ASP A 72 16.72 0.69 0.43
C ASP A 72 15.29 0.16 0.50
N GLU A 73 14.32 0.99 0.85
CA GLU A 73 12.91 0.61 0.89
C GLU A 73 12.41 0.23 -0.50
N ALA A 74 12.73 1.04 -1.50
CA ALA A 74 12.35 0.74 -2.88
C ALA A 74 12.97 -0.58 -3.35
N ALA A 75 14.23 -0.83 -3.01
CA ALA A 75 14.91 -2.07 -3.35
C ALA A 75 14.25 -3.28 -2.68
N GLU A 76 13.82 -3.15 -1.43
CA GLU A 76 13.11 -4.23 -0.73
C GLU A 76 11.79 -4.57 -1.43
N VAL A 77 11.03 -3.56 -1.82
CA VAL A 77 9.78 -3.77 -2.57
C VAL A 77 10.06 -4.44 -3.91
N ARG A 78 11.09 -3.97 -4.63
CA ARG A 78 11.47 -4.53 -5.93
C ARG A 78 11.91 -5.98 -5.86
N ARG A 79 12.56 -6.38 -4.75
CA ARG A 79 12.97 -7.77 -4.54
C ARG A 79 11.82 -8.67 -4.09
N GLY A 80 10.67 -8.11 -3.76
CA GLY A 80 9.56 -8.87 -3.24
C GLY A 80 9.78 -9.35 -1.80
N LYS A 81 10.50 -8.56 -0.99
CA LYS A 81 10.71 -8.88 0.42
C LYS A 81 9.38 -9.00 1.14
N ASP A 82 9.25 -10.01 1.99
CA ASP A 82 8.08 -10.14 2.87
C ASP A 82 8.15 -9.13 4.02
N PHE A 83 6.97 -8.66 4.46
CA PHE A 83 6.85 -7.79 5.64
C PHE A 83 7.60 -6.46 5.51
N VAL A 84 7.39 -5.77 4.40
CA VAL A 84 7.91 -4.40 4.26
C VAL A 84 6.92 -3.45 4.93
N GLN A 85 7.41 -2.71 5.91
CA GLN A 85 6.60 -1.73 6.65
C GLN A 85 6.96 -0.33 6.21
N LEU A 86 5.98 0.41 5.69
CA LEU A 86 6.18 1.77 5.20
C LEU A 86 5.50 2.76 6.14
N ARG A 87 6.28 3.65 6.72
CA ARG A 87 5.82 4.61 7.73
C ARG A 87 5.99 6.07 7.30
N ASN A 88 6.65 6.31 6.17
CA ASN A 88 6.98 7.66 5.69
C ASN A 88 6.00 8.11 4.62
N GLY A 89 4.72 8.09 4.94
CA GLY A 89 3.68 8.47 4.02
C GLY A 89 2.44 9.00 4.72
N PRO A 90 1.36 9.21 3.99
CA PRO A 90 0.12 9.77 4.55
C PRO A 90 -0.58 8.83 5.53
N PHE A 91 -0.24 7.56 5.53
CA PHE A 91 -0.73 6.54 6.47
C PHE A 91 0.26 5.37 6.44
N ASP A 92 0.12 4.43 7.36
CA ASP A 92 1.03 3.29 7.44
C ASP A 92 0.57 2.16 6.52
N ILE A 93 1.52 1.54 5.81
CA ILE A 93 1.27 0.39 4.94
C ILE A 93 2.20 -0.75 5.32
N ASP A 94 1.65 -1.95 5.42
CA ASP A 94 2.40 -3.21 5.51
C ASP A 94 2.19 -3.99 4.21
N LEU A 95 3.28 -4.31 3.57
CA LEU A 95 3.26 -5.10 2.33
C LEU A 95 3.62 -6.55 2.57
#